data_1b081c3d6edf4c50a5359e7a3d6cd7fa
#
_entry.id   1b081c3d6edf4c50a5359e7a3d6cd7fa
#
_cell.length_a   1.000
_cell.length_b   1.000
_cell.length_c   1.000
_cell.angle_alpha   90.00
_cell.angle_beta   90.00
_cell.angle_gamma   90.00
#
_symmetry.space_group_name_H-M   'P 1'
#
loop_
_entity.id
_entity.type
_entity.pdbx_description
1 polymer ?
#
loop_
_entity_poly.entity_id
_entity_poly.type
_entity_poly.pdbx_seq_one_letter_code
_entity_poly.pdbx_strand_id
1 'polypeptide(L)'
;MKITTRTIIVIFAIAVTLSTSSNLSSQTHAFYRARQTPNKTLAERLGYSREARLLIVHADDLGMAHSINAATMKAFETGGVSSGSIMIPCPWLPEIAAFARSNPNADLGLHLTLTSEWKLFRWGSVLPKDRVSSLFDANGYLYPTESEAAAHINVKEAEAEIRAQIARAKLMGIQPTHLDSHMGTLYQTKELFEVLIRVGRENKLPMRIARAQFSSSPYLNNLIGPDDVVIDHVINIGPEVSAAEWKNHYLNEIKNLPAGVTEMVVHLAYDDQEMKAIAFEHPDWGSEWRQRDFDFVTSKEFRDALKAHNVKMITWRELGKLLR
;
A
#
# COMPACT_ATOMS: atom_id res chain seq x y z
N MET A 1 -31.98 -40.55 -76.71
CA MET A 1 -30.86 -41.36 -76.24
C MET A 1 -30.39 -40.77 -74.91
N LYS A 2 -30.75 -41.42 -73.85
CA LYS A 2 -30.52 -40.93 -72.46
C LYS A 2 -29.21 -41.48 -71.94
N ILE A 3 -28.32 -40.60 -71.54
CA ILE A 3 -27.08 -41.01 -70.78
C ILE A 3 -27.24 -40.44 -69.40
N THR A 4 -27.35 -41.33 -68.45
CA THR A 4 -27.41 -41.03 -67.00
C THR A 4 -25.99 -41.09 -66.43
N THR A 5 -25.51 -39.95 -65.88
CA THR A 5 -24.25 -39.83 -65.18
C THR A 5 -24.50 -40.08 -63.70
N ARG A 6 -23.90 -41.10 -63.14
CA ARG A 6 -23.92 -41.34 -61.69
C ARG A 6 -22.78 -40.57 -61.02
N THR A 7 -23.13 -39.67 -60.09
CA THR A 7 -22.21 -38.94 -59.23
C THR A 7 -21.89 -39.81 -58.05
N ILE A 8 -20.63 -40.16 -57.83
CA ILE A 8 -20.13 -40.84 -56.64
C ILE A 8 -19.74 -39.75 -55.66
N ILE A 9 -20.44 -39.72 -54.51
CA ILE A 9 -20.09 -38.85 -53.40
C ILE A 9 -19.08 -39.64 -52.53
N VAL A 10 -17.83 -39.18 -52.46
CA VAL A 10 -16.82 -39.67 -51.54
C VAL A 10 -16.92 -38.81 -50.27
N ILE A 11 -17.40 -39.45 -49.17
CA ILE A 11 -17.43 -38.79 -47.86
C ILE A 11 -16.03 -38.99 -47.24
N PHE A 12 -15.23 -37.94 -47.18
CA PHE A 12 -14.04 -37.91 -46.35
C PHE A 12 -14.45 -37.58 -44.89
N ALA A 13 -14.35 -38.57 -44.02
CA ALA A 13 -14.47 -38.38 -42.61
C ALA A 13 -13.17 -37.73 -42.10
N ILE A 14 -13.23 -36.42 -41.76
CA ILE A 14 -12.15 -35.76 -41.06
C ILE A 14 -12.38 -36.01 -39.55
N ALA A 15 -11.67 -36.97 -39.01
CA ALA A 15 -11.52 -37.13 -37.56
C ALA A 15 -10.53 -36.08 -37.11
N VAL A 16 -11.03 -34.93 -36.66
CA VAL A 16 -10.24 -33.90 -35.98
C VAL A 16 -10.10 -34.32 -34.52
N THR A 17 -8.90 -34.61 -34.12
CA THR A 17 -8.50 -34.95 -32.76
C THR A 17 -8.62 -33.74 -31.84
N LEU A 18 -9.69 -33.68 -31.08
CA LEU A 18 -9.93 -32.77 -29.96
C LEU A 18 -9.29 -33.34 -28.69
N SER A 19 -7.97 -33.42 -28.58
CA SER A 19 -7.32 -33.95 -27.39
C SER A 19 -6.04 -33.25 -26.93
N THR A 20 -5.72 -32.06 -27.46
CA THR A 20 -4.46 -31.38 -27.07
C THR A 20 -4.63 -30.07 -26.29
N SER A 21 -5.83 -29.51 -26.22
CA SER A 21 -6.05 -28.23 -25.50
C SER A 21 -6.33 -28.38 -24.00
N SER A 22 -6.80 -29.53 -23.54
CA SER A 22 -7.04 -29.77 -22.11
C SER A 22 -5.77 -30.12 -21.32
N ASN A 23 -4.74 -30.64 -21.97
CA ASN A 23 -3.46 -30.98 -21.33
C ASN A 23 -2.53 -29.78 -21.11
N LEU A 24 -2.59 -28.73 -21.95
CA LEU A 24 -1.79 -27.53 -21.75
C LEU A 24 -2.31 -26.69 -20.57
N SER A 25 -3.62 -26.59 -20.41
CA SER A 25 -4.25 -25.86 -19.30
C SER A 25 -3.97 -26.56 -17.96
N SER A 26 -4.08 -27.87 -17.90
CA SER A 26 -3.78 -28.64 -16.68
C SER A 26 -2.29 -28.67 -16.33
N GLN A 27 -1.39 -28.66 -17.31
CA GLN A 27 0.05 -28.58 -17.07
C GLN A 27 0.48 -27.18 -16.62
N THR A 28 -0.09 -26.09 -17.17
CA THR A 28 0.17 -24.73 -16.68
C THR A 28 -0.36 -24.53 -15.27
N HIS A 29 -1.54 -25.03 -14.91
CA HIS A 29 -2.04 -25.02 -13.54
C HIS A 29 -1.22 -25.93 -12.59
N ALA A 30 -0.69 -27.05 -13.06
CA ALA A 30 0.19 -27.92 -12.26
C ALA A 30 1.59 -27.30 -12.08
N PHE A 31 2.15 -26.62 -13.09
CA PHE A 31 3.41 -25.86 -12.99
C PHE A 31 3.26 -24.64 -12.07
N TYR A 32 2.10 -23.95 -12.07
CA TYR A 32 1.80 -22.87 -11.13
C TYR A 32 1.65 -23.38 -9.69
N ARG A 33 1.02 -24.54 -9.48
CA ARG A 33 0.95 -25.20 -8.16
C ARG A 33 2.28 -25.73 -7.65
N ALA A 34 3.19 -26.18 -8.51
CA ALA A 34 4.48 -26.77 -8.11
C ALA A 34 5.52 -25.72 -7.66
N ARG A 35 5.32 -24.42 -7.93
CA ARG A 35 6.15 -23.33 -7.38
C ARG A 35 5.73 -22.85 -5.99
N GLN A 36 4.61 -23.30 -5.49
CA GLN A 36 4.28 -23.12 -4.08
C GLN A 36 5.14 -24.11 -3.28
N THR A 37 6.08 -23.60 -2.50
CA THR A 37 6.52 -24.31 -1.30
C THR A 37 5.31 -24.24 -0.35
N PRO A 38 4.51 -25.31 -0.18
CA PRO A 38 3.13 -25.21 0.31
C PRO A 38 2.97 -24.81 1.77
N ASN A 39 4.04 -24.43 2.47
CA ASN A 39 4.01 -24.23 3.92
C ASN A 39 4.88 -23.10 4.48
N LYS A 40 5.55 -22.28 3.65
CA LYS A 40 6.39 -21.20 4.21
C LYS A 40 5.54 -19.96 4.54
N THR A 41 5.62 -19.52 5.79
CA THR A 41 5.09 -18.21 6.22
C THR A 41 5.86 -17.07 5.56
N LEU A 42 5.32 -15.83 5.61
CA LEU A 42 6.04 -14.66 5.08
C LEU A 42 7.39 -14.46 5.80
N ALA A 43 7.43 -14.69 7.12
CA ALA A 43 8.68 -14.65 7.89
C ALA A 43 9.73 -15.67 7.36
N GLU A 44 9.31 -16.92 7.10
CA GLU A 44 10.20 -17.94 6.54
C GLU A 44 10.68 -17.62 5.11
N ARG A 45 9.84 -16.96 4.29
CA ARG A 45 10.24 -16.46 2.97
C ARG A 45 11.32 -15.39 3.07
N LEU A 46 11.30 -14.59 4.13
CA LEU A 46 12.31 -13.57 4.44
C LEU A 46 13.57 -14.15 5.11
N GLY A 47 13.59 -15.46 5.43
CA GLY A 47 14.74 -16.14 6.06
C GLY A 47 14.72 -16.09 7.59
N TYR A 48 13.60 -15.74 8.22
CA TYR A 48 13.42 -15.79 9.66
C TYR A 48 12.73 -17.10 10.10
N SER A 49 12.71 -17.35 11.40
CA SER A 49 11.92 -18.46 11.94
C SER A 49 10.42 -18.18 11.78
N ARG A 50 9.59 -19.23 11.77
CA ARG A 50 8.14 -19.14 11.71
C ARG A 50 7.55 -18.35 12.89
N GLU A 51 8.20 -18.44 14.03
CA GLU A 51 7.80 -17.79 15.28
C GLU A 51 8.34 -16.36 15.41
N ALA A 52 9.11 -15.87 14.42
CA ALA A 52 9.66 -14.52 14.46
C ALA A 52 8.55 -13.47 14.48
N ARG A 53 8.71 -12.49 15.35
CA ARG A 53 7.86 -11.29 15.44
C ARG A 53 8.54 -10.17 14.68
N LEU A 54 8.07 -9.91 13.48
CA LEU A 54 8.65 -8.92 12.56
C LEU A 54 7.72 -7.72 12.47
N LEU A 55 8.28 -6.52 12.64
CA LEU A 55 7.52 -5.28 12.71
C LEU A 55 8.05 -4.28 11.66
N ILE A 56 7.16 -3.77 10.84
CA ILE A 56 7.37 -2.55 10.05
C ILE A 56 6.71 -1.42 10.82
N VAL A 57 7.47 -0.44 11.29
CA VAL A 57 6.92 0.81 11.83
C VAL A 57 6.87 1.80 10.68
N HIS A 58 5.66 2.06 10.22
CA HIS A 58 5.40 2.76 8.97
C HIS A 58 4.77 4.14 9.22
N ALA A 59 5.46 5.20 8.78
CA ALA A 59 4.97 6.56 8.87
C ALA A 59 4.26 6.97 7.57
N ASP A 60 2.95 7.26 7.67
CA ASP A 60 2.15 7.78 6.55
C ASP A 60 2.31 9.30 6.38
N ASP A 61 1.80 9.84 5.28
CA ASP A 61 1.58 11.26 4.97
C ASP A 61 2.83 12.12 4.71
N LEU A 62 4.00 11.56 4.50
CA LEU A 62 5.18 12.33 4.09
C LEU A 62 4.90 13.19 2.85
N GLY A 63 5.37 14.41 2.84
CA GLY A 63 5.15 15.37 1.75
C GLY A 63 3.91 16.25 1.93
N MET A 64 3.02 15.94 2.89
CA MET A 64 1.82 16.76 3.15
C MET A 64 2.20 18.11 3.80
N ALA A 65 3.01 18.09 4.85
CA ALA A 65 3.41 19.26 5.62
C ALA A 65 4.88 19.19 6.04
N HIS A 66 5.50 20.35 6.31
CA HIS A 66 6.85 20.42 6.87
C HIS A 66 6.95 19.72 8.24
N SER A 67 6.00 19.98 9.11
CA SER A 67 5.90 19.34 10.43
C SER A 67 5.93 17.82 10.36
N ILE A 68 5.23 17.23 9.38
CA ILE A 68 5.20 15.77 9.16
C ILE A 68 6.55 15.28 8.66
N ASN A 69 7.10 15.95 7.64
CA ASN A 69 8.42 15.60 7.09
C ASN A 69 9.50 15.66 8.17
N ALA A 70 9.56 16.77 8.92
CA ALA A 70 10.57 16.99 9.95
C ALA A 70 10.49 15.94 11.08
N ALA A 71 9.29 15.65 11.58
CA ALA A 71 9.09 14.63 12.61
C ALA A 71 9.47 13.24 12.09
N THR A 72 9.04 12.88 10.87
CA THR A 72 9.34 11.56 10.29
C THR A 72 10.83 11.39 9.97
N MET A 73 11.49 12.40 9.40
CA MET A 73 12.94 12.38 9.19
C MET A 73 13.67 12.18 10.51
N LYS A 74 13.24 12.85 11.59
CA LYS A 74 13.80 12.66 12.93
C LYS A 74 13.55 11.24 13.48
N ALA A 75 12.37 10.67 13.23
CA ALA A 75 12.08 9.30 13.63
C ALA A 75 12.94 8.27 12.87
N PHE A 76 13.25 8.48 11.58
CA PHE A 76 14.23 7.67 10.85
C PHE A 76 15.63 7.76 11.48
N GLU A 77 16.09 8.96 11.80
CA GLU A 77 17.42 9.17 12.44
C GLU A 77 17.56 8.43 13.77
N THR A 78 16.48 8.40 14.57
CA THR A 78 16.48 7.79 15.89
C THR A 78 16.14 6.30 15.89
N GLY A 79 15.80 5.74 14.71
CA GLY A 79 15.34 4.36 14.58
C GLY A 79 13.93 4.13 15.15
N GLY A 80 13.11 5.17 15.22
CA GLY A 80 11.72 5.10 15.67
C GLY A 80 10.79 4.54 14.61
N VAL A 81 11.12 4.74 13.32
CA VAL A 81 10.41 4.15 12.18
C VAL A 81 11.38 3.38 11.28
N SER A 82 10.86 2.38 10.59
CA SER A 82 11.62 1.59 9.62
C SER A 82 11.18 1.84 8.18
N SER A 83 10.03 2.47 7.97
CA SER A 83 9.44 2.73 6.67
C SER A 83 8.57 3.98 6.72
N GLY A 84 8.22 4.53 5.55
CA GLY A 84 7.23 5.59 5.41
C GLY A 84 6.76 5.72 3.97
N SER A 85 5.66 6.42 3.73
CA SER A 85 5.11 6.64 2.40
C SER A 85 4.77 8.11 2.11
N ILE A 86 4.94 8.49 0.85
CA ILE A 86 4.98 9.88 0.38
C ILE A 86 3.74 10.19 -0.45
N MET A 87 3.02 11.27 -0.08
CA MET A 87 1.90 11.86 -0.81
C MET A 87 2.43 12.78 -1.93
N ILE A 88 2.47 12.27 -3.14
CA ILE A 88 3.06 12.97 -4.30
C ILE A 88 2.32 14.24 -4.74
N PRO A 89 0.98 14.36 -4.62
CA PRO A 89 0.28 15.59 -4.95
C PRO A 89 0.55 16.76 -3.99
N CYS A 90 1.06 16.47 -2.80
CA CYS A 90 1.12 17.45 -1.71
C CYS A 90 2.29 18.44 -1.81
N PRO A 91 2.15 19.65 -1.20
CA PRO A 91 3.03 20.79 -1.47
C PRO A 91 4.45 20.64 -0.89
N TRP A 92 4.66 19.85 0.17
CA TRP A 92 5.98 19.63 0.78
C TRP A 92 6.76 18.44 0.20
N LEU A 93 6.29 17.91 -0.94
CA LEU A 93 7.00 16.89 -1.72
C LEU A 93 8.47 17.26 -2.04
N PRO A 94 8.84 18.50 -2.41
CA PRO A 94 10.24 18.83 -2.70
C PRO A 94 11.20 18.55 -1.55
N GLU A 95 10.79 18.81 -0.31
CA GLU A 95 11.59 18.57 0.89
C GLU A 95 11.87 17.10 1.11
N ILE A 96 10.82 16.26 1.11
CA ILE A 96 11.02 14.82 1.30
C ILE A 96 11.73 14.17 0.11
N ALA A 97 11.60 14.70 -1.10
CA ALA A 97 12.37 14.25 -2.25
C ALA A 97 13.86 14.57 -2.10
N ALA A 98 14.20 15.71 -1.52
CA ALA A 98 15.60 16.05 -1.18
C ALA A 98 16.17 15.10 -0.13
N PHE A 99 15.40 14.79 0.91
CA PHE A 99 15.76 13.79 1.92
C PHE A 99 15.97 12.40 1.29
N ALA A 100 15.07 11.95 0.45
CA ALA A 100 15.15 10.65 -0.22
C ALA A 100 16.44 10.52 -1.07
N ARG A 101 16.81 11.57 -1.80
CA ARG A 101 18.08 11.59 -2.58
C ARG A 101 19.32 11.54 -1.70
N SER A 102 19.30 12.21 -0.55
CA SER A 102 20.41 12.24 0.40
C SER A 102 20.48 10.97 1.25
N ASN A 103 19.40 10.21 1.35
CA ASN A 103 19.28 9.01 2.17
C ASN A 103 18.74 7.83 1.35
N PRO A 104 19.50 7.30 0.37
CA PRO A 104 19.02 6.28 -0.57
C PRO A 104 18.65 4.94 0.10
N ASN A 105 19.07 4.75 1.34
CA ASN A 105 18.73 3.57 2.15
C ASN A 105 17.45 3.74 2.96
N ALA A 106 16.90 4.95 3.08
CA ALA A 106 15.59 5.15 3.70
C ALA A 106 14.53 4.34 2.95
N ASP A 107 13.66 3.66 3.69
CA ASP A 107 12.60 2.85 3.11
C ASP A 107 11.36 3.72 2.89
N LEU A 108 11.26 4.28 1.70
CA LEU A 108 10.22 5.23 1.33
C LEU A 108 9.36 4.68 0.19
N GLY A 109 8.08 4.48 0.46
CA GLY A 109 7.05 4.11 -0.51
C GLY A 109 6.27 5.31 -1.04
N LEU A 110 5.20 5.03 -1.76
CA LEU A 110 4.25 6.04 -2.21
C LEU A 110 2.89 5.83 -1.57
N HIS A 111 2.42 6.86 -0.86
CA HIS A 111 1.08 6.98 -0.30
C HIS A 111 0.16 7.49 -1.39
N LEU A 112 -0.35 6.55 -2.21
CA LEU A 112 -1.14 6.86 -3.40
C LEU A 112 -2.40 7.63 -3.01
N THR A 113 -2.48 8.88 -3.45
CA THR A 113 -3.39 9.88 -2.91
C THR A 113 -4.48 10.22 -3.93
N LEU A 114 -5.74 9.92 -3.59
CA LEU A 114 -6.94 10.24 -4.37
C LEU A 114 -7.99 11.00 -3.56
N THR A 115 -7.65 11.41 -2.34
CA THR A 115 -8.49 12.18 -1.42
C THR A 115 -7.75 13.38 -0.85
N SER A 116 -8.48 14.36 -0.30
CA SER A 116 -7.94 15.56 0.34
C SER A 116 -8.90 15.99 1.45
N GLU A 117 -8.68 15.53 2.67
CA GLU A 117 -9.65 15.50 3.77
C GLU A 117 -9.71 16.80 4.59
N TRP A 118 -8.63 17.58 4.64
CA TRP A 118 -8.52 18.73 5.53
C TRP A 118 -9.44 19.88 5.12
N LYS A 119 -10.04 20.56 6.07
CA LYS A 119 -11.02 21.62 5.83
C LYS A 119 -10.45 22.81 5.08
N LEU A 120 -9.29 23.30 5.50
CA LEU A 120 -8.67 24.53 4.99
C LEU A 120 -7.38 24.27 4.19
N PHE A 121 -6.87 23.05 4.20
CA PHE A 121 -5.63 22.68 3.53
C PHE A 121 -5.91 21.55 2.53
N ARG A 122 -6.20 21.94 1.29
CA ARG A 122 -6.67 21.06 0.23
C ARG A 122 -5.69 21.01 -0.93
N TRP A 123 -5.61 19.86 -1.58
CA TRP A 123 -4.79 19.63 -2.78
C TRP A 123 -5.59 18.99 -3.90
N GLY A 124 -5.04 19.08 -5.13
CA GLY A 124 -5.54 18.44 -6.32
C GLY A 124 -4.69 17.23 -6.71
N SER A 125 -4.87 16.76 -7.95
CA SER A 125 -4.11 15.68 -8.55
C SER A 125 -2.77 16.18 -9.14
N VAL A 126 -1.88 15.23 -9.47
CA VAL A 126 -0.66 15.47 -10.25
C VAL A 126 -1.01 15.81 -11.70
N LEU A 127 -1.98 15.11 -12.26
CA LEU A 127 -2.51 15.42 -13.59
C LEU A 127 -3.43 16.64 -13.55
N PRO A 128 -3.51 17.41 -14.64
CA PRO A 128 -4.44 18.53 -14.71
C PRO A 128 -5.91 18.05 -14.73
N LYS A 129 -6.81 18.86 -14.17
CA LYS A 129 -8.23 18.52 -13.96
C LYS A 129 -8.96 18.04 -15.22
N ASP A 130 -8.65 18.60 -16.37
CA ASP A 130 -9.24 18.19 -17.66
C ASP A 130 -8.91 16.76 -18.09
N ARG A 131 -7.86 16.18 -17.53
CA ARG A 131 -7.45 14.80 -17.79
C ARG A 131 -8.04 13.80 -16.81
N VAL A 132 -8.43 14.23 -15.61
CA VAL A 132 -8.90 13.39 -14.49
C VAL A 132 -10.05 14.08 -13.76
N SER A 133 -11.02 14.56 -14.48
CA SER A 133 -12.10 15.40 -13.97
C SER A 133 -12.97 14.72 -12.90
N SER A 134 -13.11 13.40 -12.95
CA SER A 134 -13.88 12.63 -11.96
C SER A 134 -13.23 12.54 -10.59
N LEU A 135 -11.96 12.92 -10.45
CA LEU A 135 -11.26 12.95 -9.17
C LEU A 135 -11.56 14.19 -8.33
N PHE A 136 -12.25 15.20 -8.91
CA PHE A 136 -12.41 16.50 -8.29
C PHE A 136 -13.83 16.73 -7.79
N ASP A 137 -13.91 17.30 -6.59
CA ASP A 137 -15.14 17.85 -6.04
C ASP A 137 -15.58 19.16 -6.75
N ALA A 138 -16.72 19.70 -6.34
CA ALA A 138 -17.27 20.96 -6.90
C ALA A 138 -16.34 22.17 -6.67
N ASN A 139 -15.46 22.12 -5.66
CA ASN A 139 -14.53 23.19 -5.31
C ASN A 139 -13.19 23.08 -6.07
N GLY A 140 -13.00 22.02 -6.83
CA GLY A 140 -11.78 21.81 -7.62
C GLY A 140 -10.62 21.17 -6.85
N TYR A 141 -10.89 20.44 -5.79
CA TYR A 141 -9.95 19.63 -5.01
C TYR A 141 -10.30 18.13 -5.13
N LEU A 142 -9.41 17.26 -4.74
CA LEU A 142 -9.76 15.84 -4.57
C LEU A 142 -10.86 15.71 -3.50
N TYR A 143 -11.69 14.67 -3.57
CA TYR A 143 -12.78 14.46 -2.61
C TYR A 143 -12.27 14.36 -1.17
N PRO A 144 -13.06 14.83 -0.19
CA PRO A 144 -12.60 14.83 1.21
C PRO A 144 -12.64 13.47 1.89
N THR A 145 -13.46 12.54 1.39
CA THR A 145 -13.58 11.20 1.99
C THR A 145 -13.36 10.09 0.95
N GLU A 146 -12.90 8.94 1.42
CA GLU A 146 -12.70 7.76 0.58
C GLU A 146 -14.02 7.24 -0.02
N SER A 147 -15.13 7.38 0.70
CA SER A 147 -16.45 6.96 0.24
C SER A 147 -16.98 7.88 -0.88
N GLU A 148 -16.83 9.20 -0.75
CA GLU A 148 -17.18 10.14 -1.82
C GLU A 148 -16.28 9.94 -3.05
N ALA A 149 -14.98 9.77 -2.84
CA ALA A 149 -14.05 9.46 -3.90
C ALA A 149 -14.46 8.18 -4.64
N ALA A 150 -14.72 7.08 -3.93
CA ALA A 150 -15.13 5.82 -4.52
C ALA A 150 -16.46 5.89 -5.29
N ALA A 151 -17.39 6.77 -4.85
CA ALA A 151 -18.69 6.94 -5.51
C ALA A 151 -18.60 7.70 -6.86
N HIS A 152 -17.58 8.54 -7.06
CA HIS A 152 -17.51 9.44 -8.21
C HIS A 152 -16.34 9.14 -9.16
N ILE A 153 -15.27 8.52 -8.67
CA ILE A 153 -14.04 8.33 -9.44
C ILE A 153 -14.25 7.37 -10.62
N ASN A 154 -13.86 7.82 -11.80
CA ASN A 154 -13.67 6.94 -12.94
C ASN A 154 -12.36 6.16 -12.76
N VAL A 155 -12.43 4.84 -12.81
CA VAL A 155 -11.29 3.94 -12.55
C VAL A 155 -10.12 4.18 -13.50
N LYS A 156 -10.38 4.52 -14.77
CA LYS A 156 -9.33 4.83 -15.76
C LYS A 156 -8.61 6.14 -15.43
N GLU A 157 -9.34 7.13 -14.91
CA GLU A 157 -8.76 8.40 -14.48
C GLU A 157 -7.96 8.22 -13.19
N ALA A 158 -8.44 7.40 -12.23
CA ALA A 158 -7.69 7.01 -11.05
C ALA A 158 -6.37 6.32 -11.43
N GLU A 159 -6.41 5.36 -12.36
CA GLU A 159 -5.19 4.69 -12.84
C GLU A 159 -4.22 5.67 -13.50
N ALA A 160 -4.71 6.59 -14.33
CA ALA A 160 -3.88 7.60 -14.98
C ALA A 160 -3.18 8.50 -13.93
N GLU A 161 -3.91 8.92 -12.91
CA GLU A 161 -3.35 9.73 -11.79
C GLU A 161 -2.31 8.95 -11.00
N ILE A 162 -2.59 7.71 -10.61
CA ILE A 162 -1.63 6.86 -9.86
C ILE A 162 -0.34 6.68 -10.65
N ARG A 163 -0.44 6.43 -11.96
CA ARG A 163 0.73 6.33 -12.84
C ARG A 163 1.51 7.65 -12.91
N ALA A 164 0.83 8.78 -12.91
CA ALA A 164 1.46 10.09 -12.88
C ALA A 164 2.16 10.37 -11.53
N GLN A 165 1.57 9.95 -10.41
CA GLN A 165 2.22 10.04 -9.09
C GLN A 165 3.53 9.24 -9.07
N ILE A 166 3.52 8.00 -9.55
CA ILE A 166 4.74 7.17 -9.63
C ILE A 166 5.78 7.80 -10.56
N ALA A 167 5.36 8.29 -11.72
CA ALA A 167 6.26 8.94 -12.67
C ALA A 167 6.90 10.21 -12.08
N ARG A 168 6.10 11.04 -11.39
CA ARG A 168 6.59 12.26 -10.71
C ARG A 168 7.57 11.94 -9.58
N ALA A 169 7.30 10.91 -8.78
CA ALA A 169 8.22 10.45 -7.74
C ALA A 169 9.59 10.10 -8.34
N LYS A 170 9.60 9.28 -9.39
CA LYS A 170 10.83 8.88 -10.09
C LYS A 170 11.56 10.07 -10.71
N LEU A 171 10.83 11.02 -11.32
CA LEU A 171 11.41 12.26 -11.86
C LEU A 171 12.10 13.10 -10.78
N MET A 172 11.57 13.11 -9.56
CA MET A 172 12.15 13.83 -8.42
C MET A 172 13.27 13.05 -7.72
N GLY A 173 13.65 11.88 -8.24
CA GLY A 173 14.74 11.05 -7.72
C GLY A 173 14.35 10.16 -6.55
N ILE A 174 13.03 10.00 -6.26
CA ILE A 174 12.52 9.04 -5.29
C ILE A 174 12.51 7.65 -5.92
N GLN A 175 13.08 6.67 -5.22
CA GLN A 175 13.05 5.26 -5.61
C GLN A 175 12.09 4.52 -4.67
N PRO A 176 10.79 4.40 -5.04
CA PRO A 176 9.81 3.84 -4.13
C PRO A 176 10.11 2.38 -3.81
N THR A 177 9.88 1.99 -2.55
CA THR A 177 10.09 0.63 -2.06
C THR A 177 8.79 -0.19 -2.00
N HIS A 178 7.64 0.47 -1.94
CA HIS A 178 6.30 -0.13 -1.88
C HIS A 178 5.23 0.89 -2.26
N LEU A 179 3.99 0.41 -2.34
CA LEU A 179 2.79 1.22 -2.57
C LEU A 179 1.75 0.95 -1.49
N ASP A 180 1.12 2.00 -1.01
CA ASP A 180 -0.07 1.94 -0.16
C ASP A 180 -1.12 2.95 -0.62
N SER A 181 -2.17 3.20 0.16
CA SER A 181 -3.27 4.07 -0.25
C SER A 181 -3.68 5.01 0.87
N HIS A 182 -3.54 6.31 0.63
CA HIS A 182 -4.05 7.36 1.52
C HIS A 182 -5.54 7.14 1.83
N MET A 183 -5.91 7.19 3.11
CA MET A 183 -7.26 6.91 3.63
C MET A 183 -7.86 5.57 3.14
N GLY A 184 -7.06 4.67 2.56
CA GLY A 184 -7.56 3.41 2.03
C GLY A 184 -8.46 3.53 0.79
N THR A 185 -8.43 4.64 0.07
CA THR A 185 -9.31 4.93 -1.08
C THR A 185 -9.24 3.83 -2.15
N LEU A 186 -8.06 3.27 -2.41
CA LEU A 186 -7.88 2.20 -3.40
C LEU A 186 -8.42 0.84 -2.94
N TYR A 187 -8.82 0.70 -1.69
CA TYR A 187 -9.43 -0.53 -1.15
C TYR A 187 -10.95 -0.47 -1.13
N GLN A 188 -11.57 0.67 -1.48
CA GLN A 188 -13.01 0.88 -1.38
C GLN A 188 -13.81 0.05 -2.38
N THR A 189 -13.29 -0.16 -3.60
CA THR A 189 -13.95 -0.97 -4.62
C THR A 189 -12.98 -2.00 -5.20
N LYS A 190 -13.54 -3.09 -5.74
CA LYS A 190 -12.76 -4.11 -6.43
C LYS A 190 -11.95 -3.52 -7.57
N GLU A 191 -12.55 -2.66 -8.37
CA GLU A 191 -11.95 -2.07 -9.56
C GLU A 191 -10.76 -1.16 -9.21
N LEU A 192 -10.87 -0.36 -8.14
CA LEU A 192 -9.76 0.46 -7.63
C LEU A 192 -8.65 -0.41 -7.05
N PHE A 193 -9.00 -1.49 -6.35
CA PHE A 193 -8.00 -2.42 -5.82
C PHE A 193 -7.26 -3.15 -6.95
N GLU A 194 -7.96 -3.54 -8.02
CA GLU A 194 -7.34 -4.12 -9.21
C GLU A 194 -6.32 -3.17 -9.86
N VAL A 195 -6.59 -1.85 -9.85
CA VAL A 195 -5.62 -0.84 -10.30
C VAL A 195 -4.34 -0.89 -9.45
N LEU A 196 -4.48 -0.87 -8.13
CA LEU A 196 -3.32 -0.94 -7.21
C LEU A 196 -2.48 -2.20 -7.50
N ILE A 197 -3.12 -3.37 -7.60
CA ILE A 197 -2.44 -4.64 -7.85
C ILE A 197 -1.72 -4.61 -9.21
N ARG A 198 -2.39 -4.16 -10.27
CA ARG A 198 -1.81 -4.10 -11.60
C ARG A 198 -0.61 -3.18 -11.66
N VAL A 199 -0.74 -1.97 -11.12
CA VAL A 199 0.32 -0.95 -11.14
C VAL A 199 1.50 -1.37 -10.24
N GLY A 200 1.23 -1.99 -9.09
CA GLY A 200 2.27 -2.53 -8.21
C GLY A 200 3.10 -3.62 -8.91
N ARG A 201 2.44 -4.59 -9.53
CA ARG A 201 3.12 -5.67 -10.28
C ARG A 201 3.95 -5.16 -11.45
N GLU A 202 3.41 -4.24 -12.24
CA GLU A 202 4.14 -3.62 -13.37
C GLU A 202 5.41 -2.89 -12.94
N ASN A 203 5.37 -2.24 -11.77
CA ASN A 203 6.53 -1.54 -11.22
C ASN A 203 7.42 -2.44 -10.34
N LYS A 204 7.04 -3.72 -10.13
CA LYS A 204 7.71 -4.66 -9.22
C LYS A 204 7.82 -4.11 -7.78
N LEU A 205 6.77 -3.47 -7.32
CA LEU A 205 6.67 -2.92 -5.97
C LEU A 205 5.67 -3.75 -5.15
N PRO A 206 6.03 -4.18 -3.95
CA PRO A 206 5.05 -4.76 -3.04
C PRO A 206 4.00 -3.71 -2.70
N MET A 207 2.78 -4.18 -2.49
CA MET A 207 1.65 -3.36 -2.13
C MET A 207 1.23 -3.69 -0.71
N ARG A 208 0.75 -2.70 0.04
CA ARG A 208 0.17 -2.92 1.37
C ARG A 208 -1.15 -3.68 1.24
N ILE A 209 -1.05 -5.00 1.30
CA ILE A 209 -2.17 -5.93 1.32
C ILE A 209 -2.05 -6.76 2.60
N ALA A 210 -3.06 -6.69 3.46
CA ALA A 210 -3.09 -7.40 4.72
C ALA A 210 -4.05 -8.60 4.67
N ARG A 211 -3.71 -9.65 5.39
CA ARG A 211 -4.51 -10.89 5.46
C ARG A 211 -5.95 -10.65 5.89
N ALA A 212 -6.19 -9.70 6.79
CA ALA A 212 -7.53 -9.36 7.26
C ALA A 212 -8.46 -8.88 6.11
N GLN A 213 -7.91 -8.24 5.07
CA GLN A 213 -8.69 -7.73 3.93
C GLN A 213 -9.36 -8.84 3.12
N PHE A 214 -8.86 -10.08 3.16
CA PHE A 214 -9.48 -11.20 2.44
C PHE A 214 -10.85 -11.58 2.97
N SER A 215 -11.14 -11.29 4.25
CA SER A 215 -12.46 -11.51 4.85
C SER A 215 -13.46 -10.45 4.40
N SER A 216 -13.06 -9.18 4.32
CA SER A 216 -13.91 -8.07 3.86
C SER A 216 -14.00 -7.99 2.33
N SER A 217 -13.00 -8.51 1.63
CA SER A 217 -12.87 -8.46 0.17
C SER A 217 -12.55 -9.84 -0.42
N PRO A 218 -13.49 -10.79 -0.43
CA PRO A 218 -13.25 -12.18 -0.84
C PRO A 218 -12.72 -12.34 -2.28
N TYR A 219 -12.95 -11.36 -3.16
CA TYR A 219 -12.43 -11.34 -4.53
C TYR A 219 -10.89 -11.33 -4.57
N LEU A 220 -10.22 -10.92 -3.50
CA LEU A 220 -8.75 -10.94 -3.39
C LEU A 220 -8.18 -12.36 -3.53
N ASN A 221 -8.92 -13.40 -3.12
CA ASN A 221 -8.49 -14.79 -3.30
C ASN A 221 -8.23 -15.16 -4.78
N ASN A 222 -8.86 -14.45 -5.72
CA ASN A 222 -8.70 -14.66 -7.15
C ASN A 222 -7.67 -13.69 -7.78
N LEU A 223 -7.39 -12.57 -7.12
CA LEU A 223 -6.49 -11.52 -7.64
C LEU A 223 -5.07 -11.67 -7.13
N ILE A 224 -4.91 -12.10 -5.87
CA ILE A 224 -3.60 -12.23 -5.22
C ILE A 224 -3.03 -13.62 -5.47
N GLY A 225 -1.82 -13.64 -6.01
CA GLY A 225 -1.09 -14.86 -6.33
C GLY A 225 0.01 -15.17 -5.31
N PRO A 226 0.69 -16.31 -5.47
CA PRO A 226 1.75 -16.76 -4.56
C PRO A 226 2.99 -15.87 -4.57
N ASP A 227 3.20 -15.13 -5.66
CA ASP A 227 4.33 -14.21 -5.81
C ASP A 227 4.08 -12.85 -5.15
N ASP A 228 2.83 -12.52 -4.84
CA ASP A 228 2.49 -11.29 -4.14
C ASP A 228 2.90 -11.36 -2.67
N VAL A 229 3.13 -10.19 -2.09
CA VAL A 229 3.39 -10.03 -0.67
C VAL A 229 2.08 -9.71 0.03
N VAL A 230 1.73 -10.49 1.05
CA VAL A 230 0.58 -10.26 1.93
C VAL A 230 1.10 -10.25 3.36
N ILE A 231 1.02 -9.09 4.03
CA ILE A 231 1.41 -8.97 5.44
C ILE A 231 0.38 -9.66 6.33
N ASP A 232 0.85 -10.19 7.46
CA ASP A 232 0.00 -11.00 8.32
C ASP A 232 -0.95 -10.14 9.16
N HIS A 233 -0.46 -9.00 9.71
CA HIS A 233 -1.21 -8.15 10.62
C HIS A 233 -0.96 -6.67 10.36
N VAL A 234 -1.93 -5.83 10.77
CA VAL A 234 -1.80 -4.36 10.79
C VAL A 234 -2.23 -3.87 12.17
N ILE A 235 -1.44 -3.00 12.76
CA ILE A 235 -1.77 -2.22 13.96
C ILE A 235 -2.01 -0.79 13.50
N ASN A 236 -3.15 -0.23 13.87
CA ASN A 236 -3.49 1.16 13.66
C ASN A 236 -4.21 1.66 14.92
N ILE A 237 -3.84 2.85 15.40
CA ILE A 237 -4.55 3.45 16.52
C ILE A 237 -5.73 4.25 15.99
N GLY A 238 -6.87 4.17 16.67
CA GLY A 238 -8.10 4.84 16.28
C GLY A 238 -8.57 5.88 17.32
N PRO A 239 -9.59 6.69 16.98
CA PRO A 239 -10.13 7.73 17.85
C PRO A 239 -10.69 7.22 19.18
N GLU A 240 -10.96 5.92 19.29
CA GLU A 240 -11.42 5.26 20.51
C GLU A 240 -10.34 5.22 21.60
N VAL A 241 -9.05 5.38 21.25
CA VAL A 241 -7.95 5.35 22.21
C VAL A 241 -7.69 6.76 22.74
N SER A 242 -7.92 6.97 24.02
CA SER A 242 -7.68 8.27 24.65
C SER A 242 -6.19 8.63 24.69
N ALA A 243 -5.89 9.94 24.77
CA ALA A 243 -4.53 10.43 24.91
C ALA A 243 -3.78 9.83 26.13
N ALA A 244 -4.50 9.57 27.22
CA ALA A 244 -3.92 8.98 28.44
C ALA A 244 -3.54 7.50 28.27
N GLU A 245 -4.23 6.80 27.38
CA GLU A 245 -3.99 5.37 27.10
C GLU A 245 -3.02 5.12 25.96
N TRP A 246 -2.66 6.16 25.19
CA TRP A 246 -1.89 6.10 23.94
C TRP A 246 -0.65 5.22 24.04
N LYS A 247 0.22 5.55 24.97
CA LYS A 247 1.45 4.81 25.19
C LYS A 247 1.19 3.36 25.63
N ASN A 248 0.24 3.16 26.54
CA ASN A 248 -0.08 1.83 27.04
C ASN A 248 -0.72 0.95 25.97
N HIS A 249 -1.52 1.54 25.08
CA HIS A 249 -2.08 0.84 23.93
C HIS A 249 -0.96 0.25 23.05
N TYR A 250 -0.04 1.07 22.58
CA TYR A 250 1.08 0.61 21.76
C TYR A 250 2.00 -0.38 22.46
N LEU A 251 2.30 -0.17 23.74
CA LEU A 251 3.10 -1.12 24.53
C LEU A 251 2.42 -2.48 24.65
N ASN A 252 1.09 -2.49 24.78
CA ASN A 252 0.31 -3.72 24.82
C ASN A 252 0.29 -4.43 23.46
N GLU A 253 0.14 -3.66 22.34
CA GLU A 253 0.23 -4.21 20.98
C GLU A 253 1.60 -4.86 20.74
N ILE A 254 2.71 -4.20 21.13
CA ILE A 254 4.07 -4.75 21.00
C ILE A 254 4.26 -6.00 21.85
N LYS A 255 3.78 -5.99 23.08
CA LYS A 255 3.84 -7.14 24.00
C LYS A 255 3.13 -8.36 23.41
N ASN A 256 1.97 -8.17 22.81
CA ASN A 256 1.11 -9.22 22.29
C ASN A 256 1.30 -9.45 20.78
N LEU A 257 2.33 -8.85 20.16
CA LEU A 257 2.59 -8.96 18.72
C LEU A 257 2.62 -10.44 18.32
N PRO A 258 1.80 -10.88 17.38
CA PRO A 258 1.80 -12.27 16.91
C PRO A 258 3.07 -12.58 16.09
N ALA A 259 3.34 -13.86 15.89
CA ALA A 259 4.35 -14.31 14.95
C ALA A 259 3.95 -13.95 13.51
N GLY A 260 4.92 -13.63 12.66
CA GLY A 260 4.71 -13.18 11.29
C GLY A 260 5.18 -11.74 11.08
N VAL A 261 4.68 -11.12 10.02
CA VAL A 261 4.99 -9.73 9.64
C VAL A 261 3.80 -8.84 10.00
N THR A 262 4.03 -7.91 10.92
CA THR A 262 3.06 -6.88 11.31
C THR A 262 3.52 -5.52 10.80
N GLU A 263 2.61 -4.72 10.26
CA GLU A 263 2.81 -3.31 10.03
C GLU A 263 2.09 -2.49 11.12
N MET A 264 2.82 -1.60 11.77
CA MET A 264 2.29 -0.61 12.69
C MET A 264 2.29 0.74 11.97
N VAL A 265 1.10 1.24 11.65
CA VAL A 265 0.90 2.52 10.98
C VAL A 265 0.90 3.62 12.01
N VAL A 266 1.75 4.63 11.80
CA VAL A 266 1.84 5.83 12.64
C VAL A 266 1.78 7.09 11.79
N HIS A 267 1.19 8.15 12.35
CA HIS A 267 1.09 9.45 11.69
C HIS A 267 1.89 10.47 12.51
N LEU A 268 3.06 10.84 12.02
CA LEU A 268 4.00 11.67 12.77
C LEU A 268 3.90 13.14 12.36
N ALA A 269 3.88 14.05 13.33
CA ALA A 269 4.13 15.47 13.14
C ALA A 269 4.53 16.12 14.46
N TYR A 270 5.10 17.32 14.38
CA TYR A 270 5.20 18.20 15.54
C TYR A 270 3.88 18.91 15.80
N ASP A 271 3.51 19.12 17.07
CA ASP A 271 2.36 19.93 17.49
C ASP A 271 2.69 21.42 17.40
N ASP A 272 2.96 21.92 16.19
CA ASP A 272 3.33 23.29 15.90
C ASP A 272 2.23 24.10 15.22
N GLN A 273 2.52 25.35 14.89
CA GLN A 273 1.54 26.27 14.29
C GLN A 273 1.12 25.84 12.87
N GLU A 274 2.02 25.21 12.09
CA GLU A 274 1.68 24.69 10.77
C GLU A 274 0.65 23.56 10.90
N MET A 275 0.95 22.56 11.71
CA MET A 275 0.07 21.39 11.82
C MET A 275 -1.26 21.74 12.49
N LYS A 276 -1.29 22.69 13.47
CA LYS A 276 -2.53 23.22 14.05
C LYS A 276 -3.40 23.93 13.02
N ALA A 277 -2.80 24.68 12.11
CA ALA A 277 -3.54 25.35 11.05
C ALA A 277 -4.10 24.36 10.02
N ILE A 278 -3.34 23.33 9.66
CA ILE A 278 -3.78 22.26 8.75
C ILE A 278 -4.93 21.48 9.38
N ALA A 279 -4.80 21.06 10.63
CA ALA A 279 -5.77 20.23 11.34
C ALA A 279 -6.93 21.02 11.97
N PHE A 280 -7.22 22.23 11.48
CA PHE A 280 -8.29 23.07 11.99
C PHE A 280 -9.64 22.34 11.98
N GLU A 281 -10.28 22.24 13.15
CA GLU A 281 -11.54 21.50 13.40
C GLU A 281 -11.46 19.99 13.07
N HIS A 282 -10.24 19.40 13.06
CA HIS A 282 -10.04 17.99 12.80
C HIS A 282 -9.08 17.40 13.86
N PRO A 283 -9.57 17.11 15.09
CA PRO A 283 -8.73 16.65 16.18
C PRO A 283 -8.16 15.24 15.95
N ASP A 284 -8.94 14.37 15.31
CA ASP A 284 -8.50 13.02 14.98
C ASP A 284 -7.44 13.10 13.88
N TRP A 285 -6.34 12.37 14.05
CA TRP A 285 -5.13 12.48 13.21
C TRP A 285 -4.56 13.90 13.09
N GLY A 286 -5.00 14.84 13.96
CA GLY A 286 -4.55 16.22 14.01
C GLY A 286 -3.18 16.39 14.67
N SER A 287 -2.82 17.64 15.04
CA SER A 287 -1.46 17.96 15.49
C SER A 287 -1.06 17.25 16.78
N GLU A 288 -1.91 17.25 17.81
CA GLU A 288 -1.63 16.56 19.09
C GLU A 288 -1.58 15.03 18.94
N TRP A 289 -2.44 14.45 18.07
CA TRP A 289 -2.42 13.05 17.75
C TRP A 289 -1.06 12.63 17.20
N ARG A 290 -0.60 13.34 16.18
CA ARG A 290 0.64 13.07 15.47
C ARG A 290 1.88 13.27 16.34
N GLN A 291 1.83 14.26 17.24
CA GLN A 291 2.89 14.45 18.23
C GLN A 291 2.97 13.26 19.20
N ARG A 292 1.82 12.70 19.65
CA ARG A 292 1.81 11.52 20.51
C ARG A 292 2.43 10.29 19.84
N ASP A 293 2.15 10.08 18.56
CA ASP A 293 2.80 9.01 17.79
C ASP A 293 4.31 9.23 17.70
N PHE A 294 4.74 10.46 17.38
CA PHE A 294 6.15 10.82 17.31
C PHE A 294 6.86 10.60 18.65
N ASP A 295 6.28 11.10 19.75
CA ASP A 295 6.84 10.95 21.10
C ASP A 295 6.98 9.48 21.48
N PHE A 296 5.99 8.65 21.13
CA PHE A 296 6.04 7.22 21.42
C PHE A 296 7.13 6.51 20.63
N VAL A 297 7.15 6.59 19.30
CA VAL A 297 8.09 5.82 18.49
C VAL A 297 9.54 6.26 18.67
N THR A 298 9.77 7.52 19.08
CA THR A 298 11.14 8.03 19.39
C THR A 298 11.56 7.80 20.82
N SER A 299 10.66 7.28 21.68
CA SER A 299 10.91 7.09 23.11
C SER A 299 11.89 5.94 23.41
N LYS A 300 12.47 5.97 24.61
CA LYS A 300 13.24 4.84 25.15
C LYS A 300 12.33 3.63 25.41
N GLU A 301 11.14 3.88 25.92
CA GLU A 301 10.15 2.85 26.26
C GLU A 301 9.77 2.00 25.02
N PHE A 302 9.60 2.62 23.85
CA PHE A 302 9.37 1.91 22.60
C PHE A 302 10.52 0.95 22.28
N ARG A 303 11.76 1.44 22.30
CA ARG A 303 12.94 0.61 22.02
C ARG A 303 13.11 -0.52 23.01
N ASP A 304 12.88 -0.24 24.29
CA ASP A 304 12.96 -1.25 25.36
C ASP A 304 11.88 -2.33 25.18
N ALA A 305 10.65 -1.95 24.80
CA ALA A 305 9.57 -2.88 24.54
C ALA A 305 9.89 -3.82 23.37
N LEU A 306 10.40 -3.30 22.25
CA LEU A 306 10.82 -4.14 21.12
C LEU A 306 11.85 -5.18 21.55
N LYS A 307 12.85 -4.76 22.31
CA LYS A 307 13.91 -5.64 22.82
C LYS A 307 13.36 -6.67 23.82
N ALA A 308 12.53 -6.24 24.78
CA ALA A 308 11.98 -7.12 25.81
C ALA A 308 11.08 -8.22 25.24
N HIS A 309 10.40 -7.95 24.13
CA HIS A 309 9.49 -8.89 23.48
C HIS A 309 10.08 -9.56 22.24
N ASN A 310 11.41 -9.41 21.99
CA ASN A 310 12.12 -9.99 20.85
C ASN A 310 11.46 -9.66 19.51
N VAL A 311 11.00 -8.42 19.35
CA VAL A 311 10.43 -7.90 18.12
C VAL A 311 11.56 -7.33 17.26
N LYS A 312 11.63 -7.76 16.00
CA LYS A 312 12.63 -7.30 15.05
C LYS A 312 12.00 -6.34 14.04
N MET A 313 12.53 -5.14 13.94
CA MET A 313 12.13 -4.20 12.91
C MET A 313 12.68 -4.64 11.54
N ILE A 314 11.81 -4.60 10.53
CA ILE A 314 12.12 -4.87 9.11
C ILE A 314 11.54 -3.75 8.24
N THR A 315 11.78 -3.82 6.93
CA THR A 315 11.39 -2.79 5.96
C THR A 315 10.56 -3.37 4.82
N TRP A 316 9.79 -2.53 4.13
CA TRP A 316 9.12 -2.89 2.87
C TRP A 316 10.14 -3.24 1.77
N ARG A 317 11.33 -2.63 1.79
CA ARG A 317 12.44 -2.97 0.88
C ARG A 317 12.87 -4.43 1.02
N GLU A 318 12.85 -4.98 2.25
CA GLU A 318 13.13 -6.41 2.47
C GLU A 318 12.04 -7.29 1.85
N LEU A 319 10.77 -6.91 2.01
CA LEU A 319 9.63 -7.58 1.38
C LEU A 319 9.72 -7.53 -0.15
N GLY A 320 10.14 -6.40 -0.72
CA GLY A 320 10.34 -6.24 -2.16
C GLY A 320 11.33 -7.22 -2.79
N LYS A 321 12.27 -7.77 -2.01
CA LYS A 321 13.19 -8.81 -2.48
C LYS A 321 12.48 -10.12 -2.83
N LEU A 322 11.28 -10.33 -2.32
CA LEU A 322 10.48 -11.53 -2.60
C LEU A 322 9.79 -11.51 -3.96
N LEU A 323 9.72 -10.33 -4.61
CA LEU A 323 9.10 -10.12 -5.92
C LEU A 323 10.07 -10.33 -7.11
N ARG A 324 11.29 -10.74 -6.85
CA ARG A 324 12.38 -10.84 -7.84
C ARG A 324 12.62 -12.27 -8.32
#